data_1b57059cccca2fbc465ca584a0928c2e
#
_entry.id   1b57059cccca2fbc465ca584a0928c2e
#
_cell.length_a   1.000
_cell.length_b   1.000
_cell.length_c   1.000
_cell.angle_alpha   90.00
_cell.angle_beta   90.00
_cell.angle_gamma   90.00
#
_symmetry.space_group_name_H-M   'P 1'
#
loop_
_entity.id
_entity.type
_entity.pdbx_description
1 polymer ?
#
loop_
_entity_poly.entity_id
_entity_poly.type
_entity_poly.pdbx_seq_one_letter_code
_entity_poly.pdbx_strand_id
1 'polypeptide(L)'
;NITFLKGAIGGFPQKISYQGHLVVRGEAAISYTDFAQINDMIEDDDEKYANPRNLASGTLNLEDPAEVKARHVRFHAFTLVHLDEPMVSWGERMHFLEELGFDVVDREATTAQKLPEAIDRWTKLVESGKMDIPVDGLVICYDDTDYAASGSVTGHHATRAGFAFKWQDEAVDTKLKYIEWSCAVSTISPVAVFEPVQIEGTTVSRASLWNISEIERLGIGKECTLSVIKANKI
;
A
#
# COMPACT_ATOMS: atom_id res chain seq x y z
N ASN A 1 -12.39 11.26 11.15
CA ASN A 1 -12.67 12.68 10.92
C ASN A 1 -11.36 13.47 11.01
N ILE A 2 -10.84 13.95 9.88
CA ILE A 2 -9.52 14.62 9.75
C ILE A 2 -9.42 15.87 10.66
N THR A 3 -10.51 16.55 10.95
CA THR A 3 -10.51 17.73 11.84
C THR A 3 -9.99 17.38 13.24
N PHE A 4 -10.28 16.18 13.73
CA PHE A 4 -9.83 15.70 15.02
C PHE A 4 -8.32 15.41 15.05
N LEU A 5 -7.76 14.96 13.91
CA LEU A 5 -6.35 14.61 13.77
C LEU A 5 -5.48 15.78 13.30
N LYS A 6 -6.04 16.98 13.20
CA LYS A 6 -5.32 18.18 12.77
C LYS A 6 -4.11 18.45 13.67
N GLY A 7 -2.92 18.47 13.07
CA GLY A 7 -1.65 18.65 13.77
C GLY A 7 -1.09 17.40 14.46
N ALA A 8 -1.82 16.27 14.41
CA ALA A 8 -1.32 14.98 14.88
C ALA A 8 -0.65 14.18 13.74
N ILE A 9 -1.11 14.36 12.49
CA ILE A 9 -0.55 13.72 11.30
C ILE A 9 0.43 14.66 10.62
N GLY A 10 1.64 14.17 10.33
CA GLY A 10 2.66 14.87 9.55
C GLY A 10 2.37 14.88 8.05
N GLY A 11 3.16 15.62 7.25
CA GLY A 11 3.04 15.65 5.80
C GLY A 11 1.79 16.34 5.26
N PHE A 12 1.04 16.99 6.14
CA PHE A 12 -0.21 17.65 5.84
C PHE A 12 -0.20 19.10 6.40
N PRO A 13 -0.20 20.13 5.54
CA PRO A 13 -0.13 21.52 5.99
C PRO A 13 -1.42 21.91 6.74
N GLN A 14 -1.27 22.60 7.85
CA GLN A 14 -2.42 23.11 8.62
C GLN A 14 -3.06 24.36 8.00
N LYS A 15 -2.29 25.08 7.19
CA LYS A 15 -2.70 26.27 6.42
C LYS A 15 -1.99 26.25 5.08
N ILE A 16 -2.70 26.61 4.03
CA ILE A 16 -2.18 26.74 2.67
C ILE A 16 -2.46 28.15 2.16
N SER A 17 -1.66 28.63 1.21
CA SER A 17 -1.85 29.94 0.57
C SER A 17 -2.97 29.94 -0.47
N TYR A 18 -3.31 28.79 -1.02
CA TYR A 18 -4.36 28.62 -2.03
C TYR A 18 -5.74 28.87 -1.43
N GLN A 19 -6.59 29.66 -2.10
CA GLN A 19 -7.92 30.05 -1.63
C GLN A 19 -9.07 29.36 -2.37
N GLY A 20 -8.78 28.62 -3.44
CA GLY A 20 -9.77 27.88 -4.23
C GLY A 20 -10.14 26.52 -3.63
N HIS A 21 -10.97 25.78 -4.34
CA HIS A 21 -11.31 24.41 -3.97
C HIS A 21 -10.17 23.47 -4.36
N LEU A 22 -9.64 22.76 -3.39
CA LEU A 22 -8.54 21.80 -3.53
C LEU A 22 -8.94 20.45 -2.94
N VAL A 23 -8.81 19.39 -3.74
CA VAL A 23 -8.99 18.01 -3.27
C VAL A 23 -7.74 17.20 -3.56
N VAL A 24 -7.09 16.75 -2.49
CA VAL A 24 -5.86 15.96 -2.53
C VAL A 24 -6.15 14.55 -2.03
N ARG A 25 -5.62 13.57 -2.74
CA ARG A 25 -5.62 12.17 -2.32
C ARG A 25 -4.20 11.72 -2.01
N GLY A 26 -4.06 10.95 -0.95
CA GLY A 26 -2.80 10.40 -0.50
C GLY A 26 -3.01 9.19 0.39
N GLU A 27 -1.94 8.68 0.92
CA GLU A 27 -1.92 7.58 1.87
C GLU A 27 -1.20 8.00 3.16
N ALA A 28 -1.66 7.48 4.28
CA ALA A 28 -1.00 7.68 5.56
C ALA A 28 -0.09 6.49 5.85
N ALA A 29 1.17 6.76 6.13
CA ALA A 29 2.20 5.75 6.39
C ALA A 29 3.01 6.08 7.64
N ILE A 30 3.67 5.07 8.20
CA ILE A 30 4.72 5.18 9.22
C ILE A 30 6.01 4.68 8.59
N SER A 31 7.10 5.41 8.81
CA SER A 31 8.42 5.01 8.31
C SER A 31 8.91 3.72 8.98
N TYR A 32 9.81 2.98 8.34
CA TYR A 32 10.46 1.83 8.97
C TYR A 32 11.26 2.25 10.20
N THR A 33 11.88 3.43 10.16
CA THR A 33 12.62 4.00 11.30
C THR A 33 11.71 4.26 12.49
N ASP A 34 10.58 4.97 12.29
CA ASP A 34 9.61 5.23 13.36
C ASP A 34 8.97 3.93 13.87
N PHE A 35 8.64 3.01 12.96
CA PHE A 35 8.10 1.70 13.32
C PHE A 35 9.05 0.91 14.23
N ALA A 36 10.34 0.88 13.89
CA ALA A 36 11.34 0.21 14.71
C ALA A 36 11.46 0.86 16.09
N GLN A 37 11.52 2.19 16.17
CA GLN A 37 11.58 2.93 17.44
C GLN A 37 10.35 2.66 18.33
N ILE A 38 9.16 2.61 17.74
CA ILE A 38 7.92 2.32 18.48
C ILE A 38 7.97 0.89 19.05
N ASN A 39 8.38 -0.09 18.23
CA ASN A 39 8.50 -1.47 18.70
C ASN A 39 9.58 -1.66 19.74
N ASP A 40 10.69 -0.93 19.67
CA ASP A 40 11.77 -0.99 20.67
C ASP A 40 11.33 -0.48 22.06
N MET A 41 10.29 0.35 22.12
CA MET A 41 9.71 0.83 23.38
C MET A 41 8.72 -0.16 24.01
N ILE A 42 8.33 -1.22 23.31
CA ILE A 42 7.40 -2.25 23.78
C ILE A 42 8.22 -3.37 24.42
N GLU A 43 8.05 -3.58 25.74
CA GLU A 43 8.82 -4.57 26.52
C GLU A 43 8.38 -6.02 26.20
N ASP A 44 7.09 -6.24 25.95
CA ASP A 44 6.54 -7.56 25.65
C ASP A 44 6.58 -7.82 24.13
N ASP A 45 7.34 -8.82 23.72
CA ASP A 45 7.48 -9.19 22.31
C ASP A 45 6.16 -9.61 21.67
N ASP A 46 5.22 -10.15 22.44
CA ASP A 46 3.89 -10.56 21.95
C ASP A 46 2.97 -9.35 21.66
N GLU A 47 3.28 -8.18 22.24
CA GLU A 47 2.55 -6.93 22.00
C GLU A 47 3.14 -6.09 20.87
N LYS A 48 4.29 -6.45 20.31
CA LYS A 48 4.93 -5.73 19.20
C LYS A 48 4.08 -5.77 17.93
N TYR A 49 4.10 -4.66 17.22
CA TYR A 49 3.41 -4.54 15.93
C TYR A 49 4.10 -5.37 14.86
N ALA A 50 3.32 -6.07 14.04
CA ALA A 50 3.85 -6.98 13.02
C ALA A 50 4.41 -6.25 11.79
N ASN A 51 3.83 -5.10 11.41
CA ASN A 51 4.29 -4.31 10.27
C ASN A 51 3.83 -2.84 10.37
N PRO A 52 4.52 -1.91 9.69
CA PRO A 52 4.23 -0.48 9.77
C PRO A 52 2.86 -0.11 9.20
N ARG A 53 2.32 -0.86 8.23
CA ARG A 53 1.01 -0.60 7.63
C ARG A 53 -0.12 -0.84 8.61
N ASN A 54 -0.09 -1.96 9.34
CA ASN A 54 -1.07 -2.25 10.38
C ASN A 54 -1.00 -1.23 11.52
N LEU A 55 0.20 -0.82 11.91
CA LEU A 55 0.40 0.23 12.91
C LEU A 55 -0.20 1.56 12.43
N ALA A 56 0.05 1.99 11.19
CA ALA A 56 -0.51 3.22 10.63
C ALA A 56 -2.04 3.18 10.61
N SER A 57 -2.63 2.10 10.11
CA SER A 57 -4.09 1.92 10.06
C SER A 57 -4.72 1.91 11.44
N GLY A 58 -4.12 1.20 12.40
CA GLY A 58 -4.57 1.19 13.80
C GLY A 58 -4.47 2.56 14.46
N THR A 59 -3.40 3.29 14.17
CA THR A 59 -3.17 4.64 14.72
C THR A 59 -4.24 5.64 14.28
N LEU A 60 -4.70 5.58 13.03
CA LEU A 60 -5.75 6.47 12.52
C LEU A 60 -7.11 6.25 13.19
N ASN A 61 -7.32 5.14 13.87
CA ASN A 61 -8.53 4.81 14.61
C ASN A 61 -8.46 5.19 16.10
N LEU A 62 -7.32 5.72 16.57
CA LEU A 62 -7.18 6.18 17.95
C LEU A 62 -7.97 7.46 18.20
N GLU A 63 -8.46 7.60 19.41
CA GLU A 63 -9.26 8.75 19.83
C GLU A 63 -8.40 9.90 20.40
N ASP A 64 -7.18 9.59 20.87
CA ASP A 64 -6.24 10.57 21.43
C ASP A 64 -5.27 11.12 20.37
N PRO A 65 -5.38 12.41 19.98
CA PRO A 65 -4.46 13.02 19.04
C PRO A 65 -3.01 13.05 19.51
N ALA A 66 -2.76 13.05 20.83
CA ALA A 66 -1.40 13.03 21.35
C ALA A 66 -0.72 11.68 21.08
N GLU A 67 -1.45 10.59 21.24
CA GLU A 67 -0.99 9.25 20.89
C GLU A 67 -0.75 9.10 19.38
N VAL A 68 -1.67 9.58 18.54
CA VAL A 68 -1.49 9.61 17.08
C VAL A 68 -0.22 10.36 16.71
N LYS A 69 0.02 11.53 17.32
CA LYS A 69 1.20 12.34 17.08
C LYS A 69 2.50 11.62 17.49
N ALA A 70 2.49 10.91 18.61
CA ALA A 70 3.64 10.16 19.11
C ALA A 70 4.04 8.99 18.20
N ARG A 71 3.13 8.51 17.32
CA ARG A 71 3.39 7.44 16.38
C ARG A 71 3.87 7.92 15.01
N HIS A 72 4.09 9.22 14.83
CA HIS A 72 4.69 9.86 13.65
C HIS A 72 4.05 9.46 12.31
N VAL A 73 2.74 9.22 12.28
CA VAL A 73 2.02 8.99 11.01
C VAL A 73 2.17 10.19 10.09
N ARG A 74 2.52 9.96 8.84
CA ARG A 74 2.65 11.00 7.81
C ARG A 74 1.72 10.72 6.63
N PHE A 75 1.12 11.76 6.11
CA PHE A 75 0.33 11.72 4.88
C PHE A 75 1.24 11.98 3.68
N HIS A 76 1.17 11.13 2.66
CA HIS A 76 1.89 11.26 1.40
C HIS A 76 0.90 11.44 0.26
N ALA A 77 0.87 12.63 -0.32
CA ALA A 77 -0.01 12.93 -1.45
C ALA A 77 0.50 12.26 -2.73
N PHE A 78 -0.41 11.64 -3.49
CA PHE A 78 -0.12 11.02 -4.77
C PHE A 78 -1.05 11.46 -5.90
N THR A 79 -2.13 12.18 -5.61
CA THR A 79 -3.04 12.69 -6.62
C THR A 79 -3.68 14.00 -6.19
N LEU A 80 -3.58 15.02 -7.01
CA LEU A 80 -4.42 16.21 -6.95
C LEU A 80 -5.69 15.89 -7.73
N VAL A 81 -6.79 15.65 -7.02
CA VAL A 81 -8.07 15.21 -7.61
C VAL A 81 -8.84 16.37 -8.22
N HIS A 82 -8.81 17.53 -7.54
CA HIS A 82 -9.49 18.73 -7.99
C HIS A 82 -8.69 19.98 -7.66
N LEU A 83 -8.67 20.89 -8.61
CA LEU A 83 -8.13 22.24 -8.51
C LEU A 83 -9.01 23.14 -9.40
N ASP A 84 -9.33 24.36 -8.94
CA ASP A 84 -10.16 25.30 -9.72
C ASP A 84 -9.44 25.79 -10.98
N GLU A 85 -8.11 25.96 -10.92
CA GLU A 85 -7.31 26.31 -12.08
C GLU A 85 -6.89 25.04 -12.86
N PRO A 86 -6.98 25.07 -14.20
CA PRO A 86 -6.56 23.93 -14.99
C PRO A 86 -5.05 23.70 -14.93
N MET A 87 -4.66 22.48 -14.60
CA MET A 87 -3.28 22.02 -14.60
C MET A 87 -3.23 20.63 -15.21
N VAL A 88 -2.63 20.48 -16.38
CA VAL A 88 -2.70 19.25 -17.17
C VAL A 88 -1.59 18.25 -16.81
N SER A 89 -0.40 18.74 -16.43
CA SER A 89 0.72 17.87 -16.05
C SER A 89 0.54 17.32 -14.63
N TRP A 90 0.62 15.99 -14.48
CA TRP A 90 0.65 15.34 -13.18
C TRP A 90 1.87 15.77 -12.36
N GLY A 91 3.03 15.90 -13.00
CA GLY A 91 4.26 16.37 -12.36
C GLY A 91 4.13 17.79 -11.80
N GLU A 92 3.53 18.70 -12.56
CA GLU A 92 3.25 20.08 -12.09
C GLU A 92 2.26 20.09 -10.92
N ARG A 93 1.22 19.23 -10.96
CA ARG A 93 0.28 19.06 -9.83
C ARG A 93 0.99 18.63 -8.56
N MET A 94 1.92 17.70 -8.66
CA MET A 94 2.69 17.24 -7.49
C MET A 94 3.64 18.32 -6.98
N HIS A 95 4.29 19.06 -7.88
CA HIS A 95 5.13 20.20 -7.50
C HIS A 95 4.33 21.30 -6.80
N PHE A 96 3.15 21.64 -7.30
CA PHE A 96 2.24 22.57 -6.66
C PHE A 96 1.85 22.15 -5.24
N LEU A 97 1.60 20.86 -5.01
CA LEU A 97 1.33 20.34 -3.66
C LEU A 97 2.54 20.47 -2.73
N GLU A 98 3.76 20.26 -3.23
CA GLU A 98 4.99 20.50 -2.47
C GLU A 98 5.14 21.96 -2.07
N GLU A 99 4.86 22.90 -2.99
CA GLU A 99 4.87 24.35 -2.70
C GLU A 99 3.82 24.75 -1.64
N LEU A 100 2.70 24.04 -1.56
CA LEU A 100 1.68 24.22 -0.52
C LEU A 100 2.07 23.56 0.81
N GLY A 101 3.16 22.78 0.85
CA GLY A 101 3.68 22.14 2.06
C GLY A 101 3.17 20.74 2.32
N PHE A 102 2.60 20.05 1.33
CA PHE A 102 2.29 18.62 1.43
C PHE A 102 3.56 17.78 1.22
N ASP A 103 3.67 16.68 1.94
CA ASP A 103 4.57 15.61 1.53
C ASP A 103 3.96 14.91 0.32
N VAL A 104 4.76 14.74 -0.72
CA VAL A 104 4.36 14.11 -1.97
C VAL A 104 5.18 12.84 -2.18
N VAL A 105 4.58 11.82 -2.80
CA VAL A 105 5.30 10.59 -3.14
C VAL A 105 6.51 10.85 -4.03
N ASP A 106 7.57 10.08 -3.83
CA ASP A 106 8.72 10.09 -4.71
C ASP A 106 8.33 9.75 -6.14
N ARG A 107 8.92 10.44 -7.10
CA ARG A 107 8.54 10.33 -8.51
C ARG A 107 9.71 10.54 -9.46
N GLU A 108 9.57 10.00 -10.65
CA GLU A 108 10.52 10.18 -11.74
C GLU A 108 9.76 10.33 -13.06
N ALA A 109 10.07 11.37 -13.84
CA ALA A 109 9.58 11.50 -15.21
C ALA A 109 10.44 10.63 -16.15
N THR A 110 9.78 9.81 -16.97
CA THR A 110 10.46 8.92 -17.92
C THR A 110 9.68 8.83 -19.23
N THR A 111 10.25 8.16 -20.23
CA THR A 111 9.58 7.86 -21.50
C THR A 111 9.34 6.36 -21.60
N ALA A 112 8.44 5.94 -22.51
CA ALA A 112 8.15 4.53 -22.72
C ALA A 112 9.42 3.71 -23.04
N GLN A 113 10.37 4.27 -23.80
CA GLN A 113 11.62 3.61 -24.16
C GLN A 113 12.56 3.41 -22.94
N LYS A 114 12.53 4.32 -21.96
CA LYS A 114 13.37 4.31 -20.76
C LYS A 114 12.69 3.72 -19.55
N LEU A 115 11.43 3.34 -19.69
CA LEU A 115 10.63 2.79 -18.58
C LEU A 115 11.26 1.55 -17.94
N PRO A 116 11.78 0.56 -18.69
CA PRO A 116 12.45 -0.59 -18.06
C PRO A 116 13.65 -0.19 -17.18
N GLU A 117 14.44 0.79 -17.63
CA GLU A 117 15.58 1.29 -16.85
C GLU A 117 15.12 2.05 -15.59
N ALA A 118 14.02 2.79 -15.65
CA ALA A 118 13.45 3.46 -14.51
C ALA A 118 12.95 2.43 -13.48
N ILE A 119 12.24 1.40 -13.90
CA ILE A 119 11.80 0.29 -13.03
C ILE A 119 12.99 -0.37 -12.35
N ASP A 120 14.08 -0.65 -13.08
CA ASP A 120 15.28 -1.28 -12.52
C ASP A 120 15.95 -0.38 -11.46
N ARG A 121 16.02 0.94 -11.68
CA ARG A 121 16.53 1.89 -10.68
C ARG A 121 15.70 1.89 -9.39
N TRP A 122 14.39 1.95 -9.52
CA TRP A 122 13.47 1.93 -8.38
C TRP A 122 13.53 0.60 -7.63
N THR A 123 13.60 -0.52 -8.36
CA THR A 123 13.78 -1.85 -7.76
C THR A 123 15.04 -1.90 -6.89
N LYS A 124 16.17 -1.46 -7.43
CA LYS A 124 17.44 -1.41 -6.68
C LYS A 124 17.38 -0.47 -5.47
N LEU A 125 16.65 0.65 -5.60
CA LEU A 125 16.47 1.58 -4.48
C LEU A 125 15.69 0.93 -3.34
N VAL A 126 14.60 0.25 -3.65
CA VAL A 126 13.77 -0.46 -2.66
C VAL A 126 14.55 -1.63 -2.04
N GLU A 127 15.20 -2.47 -2.85
CA GLU A 127 16.02 -3.60 -2.37
C GLU A 127 17.20 -3.16 -1.49
N SER A 128 17.70 -1.96 -1.70
CA SER A 128 18.80 -1.42 -0.89
C SER A 128 18.38 -0.99 0.52
N GLY A 129 17.08 -1.00 0.83
CA GLY A 129 16.54 -0.55 2.12
C GLY A 129 16.69 0.96 2.37
N LYS A 130 17.00 1.76 1.35
CA LYS A 130 17.16 3.21 1.49
C LYS A 130 15.82 3.95 1.49
N MET A 131 14.76 3.33 1.01
CA MET A 131 13.41 3.87 1.16
C MET A 131 12.89 3.55 2.56
N ASP A 132 12.70 4.59 3.35
CA ASP A 132 12.22 4.46 4.73
C ASP A 132 10.69 4.38 4.83
N ILE A 133 10.00 4.25 3.71
CA ILE A 133 8.54 4.13 3.64
C ILE A 133 8.19 2.78 3.04
N PRO A 134 7.22 2.04 3.61
CA PRO A 134 6.73 0.80 3.03
C PRO A 134 6.14 1.03 1.65
N VAL A 135 6.69 0.34 0.65
CA VAL A 135 6.20 0.38 -0.73
C VAL A 135 6.06 -1.05 -1.27
N ASP A 136 5.02 -1.31 -2.05
CA ASP A 136 4.73 -2.62 -2.64
C ASP A 136 4.81 -2.62 -4.17
N GLY A 137 5.07 -1.46 -4.77
CA GLY A 137 5.15 -1.32 -6.21
C GLY A 137 5.32 0.11 -6.69
N LEU A 138 5.25 0.27 -8.00
CA LEU A 138 5.29 1.56 -8.68
C LEU A 138 3.96 1.81 -9.39
N VAL A 139 3.51 3.04 -9.40
CA VAL A 139 2.41 3.47 -10.25
C VAL A 139 2.98 4.20 -11.46
N ILE A 140 2.74 3.67 -12.63
CA ILE A 140 3.16 4.22 -13.91
C ILE A 140 1.95 4.92 -14.51
N CYS A 141 2.01 6.22 -14.70
CA CYS A 141 0.91 7.01 -15.25
C CYS A 141 1.42 7.98 -16.33
N TYR A 142 0.50 8.45 -17.16
CA TYR A 142 0.79 9.54 -18.07
C TYR A 142 0.90 10.86 -17.29
N ASP A 143 1.84 11.70 -17.70
CA ASP A 143 1.95 13.05 -17.15
C ASP A 143 0.79 13.94 -17.61
N ASP A 144 0.35 13.78 -18.87
CA ASP A 144 -0.86 14.44 -19.38
C ASP A 144 -2.11 13.82 -18.75
N THR A 145 -2.71 14.57 -17.80
CA THR A 145 -3.87 14.11 -17.04
C THR A 145 -5.16 14.08 -17.86
N ASP A 146 -5.28 14.90 -18.90
CA ASP A 146 -6.44 14.90 -19.79
C ASP A 146 -6.39 13.67 -20.70
N TYR A 147 -5.21 13.34 -21.21
CA TYR A 147 -5.01 12.10 -21.94
C TYR A 147 -5.29 10.87 -21.04
N ALA A 148 -4.76 10.87 -19.80
CA ALA A 148 -5.02 9.81 -18.84
C ALA A 148 -6.53 9.67 -18.52
N ALA A 149 -7.25 10.78 -18.41
CA ALA A 149 -8.70 10.80 -18.15
C ALA A 149 -9.54 10.41 -19.36
N SER A 150 -9.00 10.49 -20.60
CA SER A 150 -9.70 10.05 -21.82
C SER A 150 -9.97 8.53 -21.84
N GLY A 151 -9.22 7.75 -21.06
CA GLY A 151 -9.48 6.35 -20.80
C GLY A 151 -10.67 6.14 -19.85
N SER A 152 -11.19 4.90 -19.81
CA SER A 152 -12.21 4.55 -18.82
C SER A 152 -11.65 4.54 -17.40
N VAL A 153 -12.48 4.85 -16.43
CA VAL A 153 -12.13 4.73 -15.00
C VAL A 153 -12.63 3.41 -14.41
N THR A 154 -11.94 2.91 -13.40
CA THR A 154 -12.38 1.76 -12.63
C THR A 154 -13.46 2.17 -11.61
N GLY A 155 -14.13 1.19 -11.00
CA GLY A 155 -15.07 1.44 -9.88
C GLY A 155 -14.43 2.12 -8.67
N HIS A 156 -13.09 2.13 -8.58
CA HIS A 156 -12.32 2.84 -7.54
C HIS A 156 -11.80 4.21 -7.99
N HIS A 157 -12.35 4.76 -9.06
CA HIS A 157 -11.95 6.06 -9.64
C HIS A 157 -10.47 6.15 -10.07
N ALA A 158 -9.81 5.02 -10.31
CA ALA A 158 -8.49 4.98 -10.92
C ALA A 158 -8.60 4.98 -12.44
N THR A 159 -7.81 5.79 -13.13
CA THR A 159 -7.78 5.79 -14.59
C THR A 159 -7.20 4.48 -15.11
N ARG A 160 -7.75 3.93 -16.19
CA ARG A 160 -7.20 2.72 -16.83
C ARG A 160 -5.95 2.99 -17.68
N ALA A 161 -5.58 4.25 -17.83
CA ALA A 161 -4.35 4.64 -18.52
C ALA A 161 -3.10 4.52 -17.63
N GLY A 162 -3.25 4.23 -16.33
CA GLY A 162 -2.15 3.95 -15.42
C GLY A 162 -1.99 2.45 -15.18
N PHE A 163 -0.75 2.04 -14.85
CA PHE A 163 -0.39 0.66 -14.53
C PHE A 163 0.25 0.61 -13.17
N ALA A 164 -0.14 -0.36 -12.35
CA ALA A 164 0.61 -0.72 -11.16
C ALA A 164 1.63 -1.81 -11.54
N PHE A 165 2.91 -1.50 -11.36
CA PHE A 165 3.97 -2.49 -11.38
C PHE A 165 4.21 -2.91 -9.93
N LYS A 166 4.03 -4.19 -9.64
CA LYS A 166 4.32 -4.75 -8.33
C LYS A 166 5.52 -5.67 -8.42
N TRP A 167 6.41 -5.57 -7.42
CA TRP A 167 7.47 -6.56 -7.28
C TRP A 167 6.85 -7.91 -6.96
N GLN A 168 7.53 -8.96 -7.38
CA GLN A 168 7.07 -10.32 -7.10
C GLN A 168 7.08 -10.54 -5.58
N ASP A 169 5.94 -10.99 -5.07
CA ASP A 169 5.84 -11.32 -3.66
C ASP A 169 6.73 -12.54 -3.33
N GLU A 170 7.29 -12.55 -2.12
CA GLU A 170 8.03 -13.70 -1.63
C GLU A 170 7.11 -14.91 -1.55
N ALA A 171 7.51 -15.98 -2.25
CA ALA A 171 6.82 -17.26 -2.21
C ALA A 171 7.57 -18.21 -1.29
N VAL A 172 6.85 -18.84 -0.36
CA VAL A 172 7.42 -19.82 0.57
C VAL A 172 6.74 -21.17 0.37
N ASP A 173 7.55 -22.21 0.19
CA ASP A 173 7.06 -23.56 0.01
C ASP A 173 6.71 -24.19 1.35
N THR A 174 5.57 -24.88 1.39
CA THR A 174 5.07 -25.57 2.58
C THR A 174 4.29 -26.82 2.20
N LYS A 175 3.94 -27.65 3.20
CA LYS A 175 3.16 -28.88 3.00
C LYS A 175 1.69 -28.68 3.36
N LEU A 176 0.80 -29.04 2.43
CA LEU A 176 -0.63 -29.08 2.70
C LEU A 176 -0.93 -30.17 3.75
N LYS A 177 -1.64 -29.78 4.81
CA LYS A 177 -2.17 -30.73 5.81
C LYS A 177 -3.55 -31.25 5.40
N TYR A 178 -4.47 -30.30 5.16
CA TYR A 178 -5.83 -30.60 4.70
C TYR A 178 -6.50 -29.35 4.14
N ILE A 179 -7.64 -29.56 3.49
CA ILE A 179 -8.52 -28.46 3.06
C ILE A 179 -9.68 -28.36 4.05
N GLU A 180 -9.85 -27.19 4.63
CA GLU A 180 -11.00 -26.86 5.45
C GLU A 180 -12.07 -26.19 4.60
N TRP A 181 -13.33 -26.54 4.82
CA TRP A 181 -14.47 -25.98 4.11
C TRP A 181 -15.21 -25.00 5.00
N SER A 182 -15.14 -23.73 4.66
CA SER A 182 -15.89 -22.68 5.32
C SER A 182 -17.23 -22.47 4.62
N CYS A 183 -18.33 -22.58 5.37
CA CYS A 183 -19.67 -22.44 4.85
C CYS A 183 -20.27 -21.11 5.32
N ALA A 184 -20.68 -20.27 4.38
CA ALA A 184 -21.53 -19.11 4.60
C ALA A 184 -22.92 -19.37 4.01
N VAL A 185 -23.87 -18.45 4.22
CA VAL A 185 -25.29 -18.62 3.83
C VAL A 185 -25.48 -19.03 2.36
N SER A 186 -24.60 -18.54 1.47
CA SER A 186 -24.72 -18.79 0.01
C SER A 186 -23.45 -19.32 -0.63
N THR A 187 -22.36 -19.52 0.11
CA THR A 187 -21.07 -19.88 -0.47
C THR A 187 -20.35 -20.92 0.38
N ILE A 188 -19.63 -21.80 -0.30
CA ILE A 188 -18.65 -22.72 0.32
C ILE A 188 -17.28 -22.31 -0.18
N SER A 189 -16.40 -21.93 0.72
CA SER A 189 -15.06 -21.48 0.40
C SER A 189 -14.03 -22.47 0.96
N PRO A 190 -13.17 -23.05 0.12
CA PRO A 190 -12.09 -23.89 0.57
C PRO A 190 -10.93 -23.06 1.10
N VAL A 191 -10.33 -23.52 2.19
CA VAL A 191 -9.15 -22.94 2.82
C VAL A 191 -8.08 -24.01 2.95
N ALA A 192 -6.91 -23.78 2.36
CA ALA A 192 -5.76 -24.65 2.59
C ALA A 192 -5.24 -24.43 4.00
N VAL A 193 -5.09 -25.52 4.75
CA VAL A 193 -4.39 -25.55 6.04
C VAL A 193 -3.08 -26.29 5.82
N PHE A 194 -1.96 -25.64 6.12
CA PHE A 194 -0.61 -26.13 5.83
C PHE A 194 0.33 -25.95 7.03
N GLU A 195 1.55 -26.44 6.91
CA GLU A 195 2.56 -26.21 7.94
C GLU A 195 2.88 -24.71 8.03
N PRO A 196 2.92 -24.14 9.25
CA PRO A 196 3.17 -22.70 9.41
C PRO A 196 4.47 -22.27 8.74
N VAL A 197 4.41 -21.18 8.00
CA VAL A 197 5.56 -20.54 7.35
C VAL A 197 5.62 -19.07 7.71
N GLN A 198 6.83 -18.51 7.72
CA GLN A 198 7.05 -17.10 7.92
C GLN A 198 7.04 -16.38 6.55
N ILE A 199 6.15 -15.43 6.37
CA ILE A 199 6.08 -14.59 5.18
C ILE A 199 5.96 -13.14 5.66
N GLU A 200 6.95 -12.31 5.31
CA GLU A 200 6.98 -10.89 5.66
C GLU A 200 6.71 -10.62 7.16
N GLY A 201 7.42 -11.34 8.02
CA GLY A 201 7.31 -11.18 9.47
C GLY A 201 6.01 -11.68 10.10
N THR A 202 5.17 -12.37 9.33
CA THR A 202 3.91 -12.95 9.81
C THR A 202 3.92 -14.46 9.66
N THR A 203 3.51 -15.19 10.70
CA THR A 203 3.31 -16.64 10.62
C THR A 203 1.98 -16.93 9.92
N VAL A 204 2.04 -17.59 8.78
CA VAL A 204 0.87 -17.97 7.97
C VAL A 204 0.74 -19.48 7.96
N SER A 205 -0.46 -20.00 8.21
CA SER A 205 -0.78 -21.42 8.20
C SER A 205 -2.06 -21.75 7.45
N ARG A 206 -2.72 -20.73 6.87
CA ARG A 206 -4.01 -20.86 6.17
C ARG A 206 -4.02 -19.93 4.97
N ALA A 207 -4.53 -20.40 3.83
CA ALA A 207 -4.73 -19.59 2.64
C ALA A 207 -6.05 -19.92 1.95
N SER A 208 -6.73 -18.92 1.40
CA SER A 208 -7.94 -19.15 0.61
C SER A 208 -7.59 -19.84 -0.70
N LEU A 209 -8.39 -20.84 -1.05
CA LEU A 209 -8.36 -21.49 -2.36
C LEU A 209 -9.49 -21.02 -3.27
N TRP A 210 -10.17 -19.95 -2.90
CA TRP A 210 -11.25 -19.28 -3.63
C TRP A 210 -12.46 -20.16 -3.90
N ASN A 211 -12.29 -21.24 -4.70
CA ASN A 211 -13.36 -22.16 -5.10
C ASN A 211 -12.78 -23.51 -5.55
N ILE A 212 -13.66 -24.47 -5.81
CA ILE A 212 -13.30 -25.84 -6.22
C ILE A 212 -12.54 -25.84 -7.56
N SER A 213 -12.94 -25.00 -8.51
CA SER A 213 -12.28 -24.94 -9.83
C SER A 213 -10.81 -24.50 -9.72
N GLU A 214 -10.45 -23.67 -8.74
CA GLU A 214 -9.05 -23.33 -8.47
C GLU A 214 -8.26 -24.50 -7.90
N ILE A 215 -8.84 -25.31 -7.04
CA ILE A 215 -8.22 -26.54 -6.53
C ILE A 215 -7.89 -27.49 -7.68
N GLU A 216 -8.86 -27.68 -8.59
CA GLU A 216 -8.67 -28.52 -9.77
C GLU A 216 -7.62 -27.95 -10.73
N ARG A 217 -7.68 -26.63 -11.01
CA ARG A 217 -6.73 -25.94 -11.88
C ARG A 217 -5.29 -26.03 -11.37
N LEU A 218 -5.10 -25.87 -10.06
CA LEU A 218 -3.79 -25.93 -9.41
C LEU A 218 -3.34 -27.38 -9.13
N GLY A 219 -4.21 -28.37 -9.33
CA GLY A 219 -3.91 -29.77 -9.07
C GLY A 219 -3.62 -30.06 -7.60
N ILE A 220 -4.28 -29.34 -6.68
CA ILE A 220 -4.04 -29.48 -5.24
C ILE A 220 -4.60 -30.80 -4.76
N GLY A 221 -3.71 -31.65 -4.26
CA GLY A 221 -4.01 -32.97 -3.71
C GLY A 221 -3.44 -33.19 -2.32
N LYS A 222 -3.76 -34.32 -1.73
CA LYS A 222 -3.25 -34.69 -0.41
C LYS A 222 -1.71 -34.66 -0.39
N GLU A 223 -1.14 -34.07 0.65
CA GLU A 223 0.31 -34.01 0.89
C GLU A 223 1.12 -33.26 -0.19
N CYS A 224 0.45 -32.46 -1.07
CA CYS A 224 1.16 -31.68 -2.05
C CYS A 224 2.00 -30.56 -1.40
N THR A 225 3.04 -30.13 -2.10
CA THR A 225 3.78 -28.92 -1.74
C THR A 225 3.03 -27.72 -2.32
N LEU A 226 2.78 -26.74 -1.48
CA LEU A 226 2.16 -25.46 -1.84
C LEU A 226 3.24 -24.39 -1.87
N SER A 227 3.25 -23.56 -2.90
CA SER A 227 3.98 -22.30 -2.90
C SER A 227 3.01 -21.20 -2.48
N VAL A 228 3.22 -20.65 -1.30
CA VAL A 228 2.32 -19.70 -0.66
C VAL A 228 2.89 -18.29 -0.79
N ILE A 229 2.08 -17.37 -1.28
CA ILE A 229 2.38 -15.95 -1.33
C ILE A 229 1.40 -15.19 -0.42
N LYS A 230 1.83 -14.09 0.15
CA LYS A 230 0.95 -13.17 0.85
C LYS A 230 0.32 -12.22 -0.17
N ALA A 231 -0.83 -12.62 -0.71
CA ALA A 231 -1.62 -11.75 -1.57
C ALA A 231 -2.32 -10.68 -0.72
N ASN A 232 -2.28 -9.44 -1.18
CA ASN A 232 -2.79 -8.25 -0.50
C ASN A 232 -1.99 -7.89 0.76
N LYS A 233 -1.02 -7.02 0.57
CA LYS A 233 -0.35 -6.28 1.66
C LYS A 233 -1.27 -5.21 2.28
N ILE A 234 -2.58 -5.46 2.21
CA ILE A 234 -3.65 -4.60 2.73
C ILE A 234 -4.22 -5.23 3.99
#